data_ab87474e1321a895ba4c1c079a03af06
#
_entry.id   ab87474e1321a895ba4c1c079a03af06
#
_cell.length_a   1.000
_cell.length_b   1.000
_cell.length_c   1.000
_cell.angle_alpha   90.00
_cell.angle_beta   90.00
_cell.angle_gamma   90.00
#
_symmetry.space_group_name_H-M   'P 1'
#
loop_
_entity.id
_entity.type
_entity.pdbx_description
1 polymer ?
#
loop_
_entity_poly.entity_id
_entity_poly.type
_entity_poly.pdbx_seq_one_letter_code
_entity_poly.pdbx_strand_id
1 'polypeptide(L)'
;MEQRISIERLEQAVNLFGSFDGNIRLLEQEFSVSVTNRDGELRVNGDVENTVLAAKAIQALLTLSSRGESIGEQTVRYVIGLVRAGKEAQIGELTADVLCITAKGRPVKPKTIGQKEYIQSVLKNTVTIGVGPAGTGKTYLAVAAAVQAFRDKQVNRIILTRPAVEAGERLGFLPGDLQSKVDPYLRPLYDALFDMLGAETYQKYLERGNIEVAPLAYMRGRTLDASFIILAEAPNTSREQMKMFLTRLGFGSKIVITGDVTQIDLPDGKPSGLREAMRVLRNIEGIGICELTNQDVVRHVMVQRIVAAYESYETAKGAKGGKK
;
A
#
# COMPACT_ATOMS: atom_id res chain seq x y z
N MET A 1 -3.48 -38.16 1.67
CA MET A 1 -2.40 -38.15 0.65
C MET A 1 -1.14 -37.58 1.26
N GLU A 2 0.04 -38.07 0.88
CA GLU A 2 1.33 -37.50 1.29
C GLU A 2 2.01 -36.89 0.07
N GLN A 3 2.50 -35.64 0.19
CA GLN A 3 3.42 -35.03 -0.77
C GLN A 3 4.74 -34.71 -0.11
N ARG A 4 5.84 -34.89 -0.84
CA ARG A 4 7.21 -34.66 -0.38
C ARG A 4 7.79 -33.48 -1.14
N ILE A 5 8.45 -32.59 -0.42
CA ILE A 5 9.08 -31.38 -0.97
C ILE A 5 10.50 -31.35 -0.42
N SER A 6 11.50 -31.41 -1.30
CA SER A 6 12.91 -31.35 -0.92
C SER A 6 13.30 -29.91 -0.55
N ILE A 7 14.11 -29.77 0.49
CA ILE A 7 14.72 -28.49 0.89
C ILE A 7 16.21 -28.57 0.58
N GLU A 8 16.67 -27.70 -0.30
CA GLU A 8 18.07 -27.70 -0.76
C GLU A 8 19.05 -27.13 0.29
N ARG A 9 18.58 -26.20 1.13
CA ARG A 9 19.42 -25.48 2.11
C ARG A 9 18.70 -25.32 3.44
N LEU A 10 19.43 -25.54 4.53
CA LEU A 10 18.89 -25.40 5.89
C LEU A 10 18.35 -23.97 6.15
N GLU A 11 18.98 -22.94 5.60
CA GLU A 11 18.54 -21.55 5.72
C GLU A 11 17.13 -21.32 5.15
N GLN A 12 16.78 -22.02 4.06
CA GLN A 12 15.44 -21.95 3.47
C GLN A 12 14.39 -22.56 4.41
N ALA A 13 14.75 -23.67 5.09
CA ALA A 13 13.88 -24.28 6.08
C ALA A 13 13.63 -23.31 7.25
N VAL A 14 14.68 -22.74 7.82
CA VAL A 14 14.59 -21.80 8.95
C VAL A 14 13.71 -20.59 8.56
N ASN A 15 13.91 -20.04 7.37
CA ASN A 15 13.13 -18.91 6.87
C ASN A 15 11.66 -19.29 6.62
N LEU A 16 11.39 -20.47 6.06
CA LEU A 16 10.06 -21.01 5.82
C LEU A 16 9.30 -21.26 7.14
N PHE A 17 9.96 -21.89 8.12
CA PHE A 17 9.33 -22.23 9.40
C PHE A 17 9.01 -20.96 10.21
N GLY A 18 9.89 -19.95 10.12
CA GLY A 18 9.75 -18.72 10.89
C GLY A 18 9.95 -18.92 12.39
N SER A 19 9.70 -17.88 13.17
CA SER A 19 9.85 -17.95 14.63
C SER A 19 8.84 -18.94 15.23
N PHE A 20 9.34 -19.90 16.00
CA PHE A 20 8.52 -20.93 16.68
C PHE A 20 7.59 -21.70 15.73
N ASP A 21 8.05 -21.99 14.53
CA ASP A 21 7.28 -22.67 13.48
C ASP A 21 5.97 -21.99 13.08
N GLY A 22 5.87 -20.69 13.34
CA GLY A 22 4.65 -19.92 13.18
C GLY A 22 4.10 -19.94 11.75
N ASN A 23 4.98 -19.93 10.75
CA ASN A 23 4.58 -19.96 9.35
C ASN A 23 4.02 -21.34 8.94
N ILE A 24 4.63 -22.42 9.43
CA ILE A 24 4.16 -23.78 9.15
C ILE A 24 2.82 -24.03 9.83
N ARG A 25 2.67 -23.65 11.10
CA ARG A 25 1.39 -23.77 11.81
C ARG A 25 0.26 -23.01 11.09
N LEU A 26 0.58 -21.88 10.52
CA LEU A 26 -0.38 -21.12 9.74
C LEU A 26 -0.82 -21.87 8.48
N LEU A 27 0.13 -22.48 7.74
CA LEU A 27 -0.17 -23.31 6.57
C LEU A 27 -1.00 -24.55 6.94
N GLU A 28 -0.63 -25.22 8.04
CA GLU A 28 -1.37 -26.37 8.56
C GLU A 28 -2.84 -26.02 8.89
N GLN A 29 -3.05 -24.90 9.59
CA GLN A 29 -4.39 -24.43 9.95
C GLN A 29 -5.21 -24.03 8.73
N GLU A 30 -4.62 -23.27 7.79
CA GLU A 30 -5.32 -22.74 6.64
C GLU A 30 -5.70 -23.84 5.61
N PHE A 31 -4.87 -24.85 5.45
CA PHE A 31 -5.13 -25.95 4.51
C PHE A 31 -5.60 -27.25 5.19
N SER A 32 -5.72 -27.27 6.53
CA SER A 32 -6.10 -28.48 7.29
C SER A 32 -5.21 -29.68 6.95
N VAL A 33 -3.89 -29.47 6.95
CA VAL A 33 -2.86 -30.47 6.69
C VAL A 33 -1.89 -30.57 7.87
N SER A 34 -1.06 -31.60 7.91
CA SER A 34 0.10 -31.67 8.80
C SER A 34 1.40 -31.61 7.99
N VAL A 35 2.38 -30.85 8.48
CA VAL A 35 3.67 -30.67 7.82
C VAL A 35 4.77 -31.12 8.77
N THR A 36 5.56 -32.10 8.37
CA THR A 36 6.70 -32.62 9.15
C THR A 36 7.99 -32.50 8.35
N ASN A 37 9.08 -32.14 9.04
CA ASN A 37 10.41 -32.12 8.42
C ASN A 37 11.18 -33.37 8.84
N ARG A 38 11.59 -34.19 7.87
CA ARG A 38 12.45 -35.38 8.09
C ARG A 38 13.49 -35.46 6.99
N ASP A 39 14.73 -35.61 7.38
CA ASP A 39 15.87 -35.89 6.48
C ASP A 39 16.03 -34.86 5.33
N GLY A 40 15.71 -33.60 5.58
CA GLY A 40 15.77 -32.52 4.56
C GLY A 40 14.56 -32.49 3.62
N GLU A 41 13.52 -33.27 3.90
CA GLU A 41 12.26 -33.29 3.17
C GLU A 41 11.11 -32.83 4.05
N LEU A 42 10.25 -31.98 3.48
CA LEU A 42 8.94 -31.66 4.06
C LEU A 42 7.92 -32.69 3.57
N ARG A 43 7.22 -33.29 4.51
CA ARG A 43 6.10 -34.19 4.22
C ARG A 43 4.81 -33.49 4.61
N VAL A 44 3.95 -33.29 3.60
CA VAL A 44 2.64 -32.67 3.75
C VAL A 44 1.58 -33.78 3.69
N ASN A 45 0.82 -33.95 4.76
CA ASN A 45 -0.20 -35.00 4.88
C ASN A 45 -1.60 -34.36 5.14
N GLY A 46 -2.60 -34.84 4.43
CA GLY A 46 -3.99 -34.40 4.55
C GLY A 46 -4.87 -34.94 3.42
N ASP A 47 -6.02 -34.31 3.23
CA ASP A 47 -6.86 -34.59 2.08
C ASP A 47 -6.16 -34.26 0.77
N VAL A 48 -6.57 -34.89 -0.33
CA VAL A 48 -5.91 -34.77 -1.63
C VAL A 48 -5.83 -33.30 -2.10
N GLU A 49 -6.94 -32.60 -2.10
CA GLU A 49 -7.02 -31.22 -2.56
C GLU A 49 -6.21 -30.27 -1.67
N ASN A 50 -6.39 -30.38 -0.37
CA ASN A 50 -5.69 -29.57 0.63
C ASN A 50 -4.17 -29.79 0.60
N THR A 51 -3.72 -31.04 0.43
CA THR A 51 -2.31 -31.38 0.32
C THR A 51 -1.67 -30.76 -0.92
N VAL A 52 -2.36 -30.77 -2.07
CA VAL A 52 -1.88 -30.15 -3.32
C VAL A 52 -1.75 -28.64 -3.16
N LEU A 53 -2.75 -27.96 -2.58
CA LEU A 53 -2.71 -26.52 -2.36
C LEU A 53 -1.60 -26.13 -1.36
N ALA A 54 -1.48 -26.84 -0.25
CA ALA A 54 -0.43 -26.62 0.74
C ALA A 54 0.97 -26.82 0.14
N ALA A 55 1.17 -27.87 -0.66
CA ALA A 55 2.43 -28.12 -1.33
C ALA A 55 2.81 -27.00 -2.32
N LYS A 56 1.85 -26.50 -3.10
CA LYS A 56 2.06 -25.34 -3.99
C LYS A 56 2.46 -24.10 -3.19
N ALA A 57 1.80 -23.83 -2.07
CA ALA A 57 2.13 -22.70 -1.20
C ALA A 57 3.54 -22.81 -0.62
N ILE A 58 3.92 -23.99 -0.14
CA ILE A 58 5.27 -24.26 0.39
C ILE A 58 6.33 -24.09 -0.70
N GLN A 59 6.13 -24.65 -1.89
CA GLN A 59 7.05 -24.48 -3.02
C GLN A 59 7.23 -23.02 -3.42
N ALA A 60 6.15 -22.25 -3.45
CA ALA A 60 6.19 -20.83 -3.73
C ALA A 60 6.99 -20.04 -2.67
N LEU A 61 6.78 -20.34 -1.38
CA LEU A 61 7.52 -19.73 -0.28
C LEU A 61 9.02 -20.11 -0.33
N LEU A 62 9.35 -21.37 -0.64
CA LEU A 62 10.75 -21.79 -0.85
C LEU A 62 11.39 -21.04 -2.03
N THR A 63 10.65 -20.79 -3.10
CA THR A 63 11.13 -19.99 -4.23
C THR A 63 11.43 -18.54 -3.81
N LEU A 64 10.58 -17.90 -3.00
CA LEU A 64 10.85 -16.58 -2.45
C LEU A 64 12.07 -16.60 -1.52
N SER A 65 12.17 -17.60 -0.64
CA SER A 65 13.31 -17.77 0.25
C SER A 65 14.64 -17.97 -0.50
N SER A 66 14.65 -18.74 -1.58
CA SER A 66 15.86 -18.96 -2.40
C SER A 66 16.37 -17.68 -3.07
N ARG A 67 15.51 -16.69 -3.26
CA ARG A 67 15.83 -15.38 -3.80
C ARG A 67 16.17 -14.34 -2.71
N GLY A 68 16.34 -14.80 -1.46
CA GLY A 68 16.74 -13.95 -0.33
C GLY A 68 15.60 -13.13 0.29
N GLU A 69 14.33 -13.43 -0.03
CA GLU A 69 13.20 -12.78 0.61
C GLU A 69 12.93 -13.37 2.00
N SER A 70 12.66 -12.53 2.97
CA SER A 70 12.26 -12.94 4.31
C SER A 70 10.80 -13.39 4.33
N ILE A 71 10.55 -14.59 4.83
CA ILE A 71 9.21 -15.17 4.93
C ILE A 71 8.60 -14.80 6.29
N GLY A 72 7.71 -13.82 6.30
CA GLY A 72 6.91 -13.48 7.47
C GLY A 72 5.45 -13.90 7.29
N GLU A 73 4.67 -13.83 8.38
CA GLU A 73 3.25 -14.21 8.38
C GLU A 73 2.44 -13.55 7.24
N GLN A 74 2.69 -12.28 6.94
CA GLN A 74 2.03 -11.56 5.85
C GLN A 74 2.32 -12.18 4.48
N THR A 75 3.59 -12.56 4.23
CA THR A 75 3.99 -13.23 3.00
C THR A 75 3.30 -14.59 2.87
N VAL A 76 3.24 -15.36 3.95
CA VAL A 76 2.55 -16.65 3.98
C VAL A 76 1.07 -16.49 3.65
N ARG A 77 0.36 -15.56 4.30
CA ARG A 77 -1.07 -15.29 4.03
C ARG A 77 -1.32 -14.84 2.59
N TYR A 78 -0.45 -14.01 2.07
CA TYR A 78 -0.55 -13.55 0.68
C TYR A 78 -0.39 -14.71 -0.31
N VAL A 79 0.62 -15.56 -0.10
CA VAL A 79 0.85 -16.76 -0.92
C VAL A 79 -0.32 -17.73 -0.83
N ILE A 80 -0.88 -17.97 0.37
CA ILE A 80 -2.09 -18.78 0.55
C ILE A 80 -3.25 -18.21 -0.30
N GLY A 81 -3.46 -16.89 -0.26
CA GLY A 81 -4.49 -16.24 -1.06
C GLY A 81 -4.30 -16.42 -2.56
N LEU A 82 -3.08 -16.29 -3.06
CA LEU A 82 -2.75 -16.50 -4.47
C LEU A 82 -2.96 -17.96 -4.90
N VAL A 83 -2.53 -18.92 -4.09
CA VAL A 83 -2.69 -20.36 -4.39
C VAL A 83 -4.17 -20.74 -4.42
N ARG A 84 -4.98 -20.27 -3.46
CA ARG A 84 -6.44 -20.48 -3.49
C ARG A 84 -7.13 -19.86 -4.70
N ALA A 85 -6.57 -18.77 -5.23
CA ALA A 85 -7.07 -18.11 -6.44
C ALA A 85 -6.50 -18.71 -7.75
N GLY A 86 -5.64 -19.75 -7.68
CA GLY A 86 -4.98 -20.34 -8.85
C GLY A 86 -3.97 -19.44 -9.54
N LYS A 87 -3.40 -18.47 -8.80
CA LYS A 87 -2.47 -17.46 -9.32
C LYS A 87 -1.02 -17.67 -8.84
N GLU A 88 -0.65 -18.86 -8.44
CA GLU A 88 0.67 -19.17 -7.91
C GLU A 88 1.82 -18.87 -8.90
N ALA A 89 1.57 -18.92 -10.20
CA ALA A 89 2.57 -18.56 -11.22
C ALA A 89 3.09 -17.12 -11.07
N GLN A 90 2.25 -16.21 -10.55
CA GLN A 90 2.60 -14.81 -10.34
C GLN A 90 3.55 -14.58 -9.16
N ILE A 91 3.72 -15.57 -8.28
CA ILE A 91 4.61 -15.46 -7.10
C ILE A 91 6.07 -15.24 -7.52
N GLY A 92 6.48 -15.82 -8.66
CA GLY A 92 7.79 -15.56 -9.25
C GLY A 92 8.06 -14.09 -9.59
N GLU A 93 7.01 -13.30 -9.78
CA GLU A 93 7.11 -11.88 -10.09
C GLU A 93 7.25 -10.99 -8.85
N LEU A 94 7.04 -11.52 -7.63
CA LEU A 94 7.16 -10.77 -6.38
C LEU A 94 8.58 -10.32 -6.04
N THR A 95 9.59 -10.91 -6.69
CA THR A 95 10.97 -10.40 -6.55
C THR A 95 11.06 -9.03 -7.21
N ALA A 96 11.12 -8.01 -6.40
CA ALA A 96 11.25 -6.64 -6.85
C ALA A 96 12.52 -5.99 -6.30
N ASP A 97 13.03 -5.04 -7.08
CA ASP A 97 14.12 -4.20 -6.65
C ASP A 97 13.71 -3.37 -5.43
N VAL A 98 14.71 -2.98 -4.64
CA VAL A 98 14.52 -2.08 -3.52
C VAL A 98 14.13 -0.71 -4.06
N LEU A 99 12.92 -0.25 -3.71
CA LEU A 99 12.43 1.07 -4.13
C LEU A 99 13.16 2.19 -3.39
N CYS A 100 13.38 2.02 -2.09
CA CYS A 100 14.02 3.01 -1.23
C CYS A 100 14.58 2.31 0.01
N ILE A 101 15.56 2.92 0.67
CA ILE A 101 16.07 2.48 1.98
C ILE A 101 15.63 3.51 3.02
N THR A 102 14.98 3.03 4.10
CA THR A 102 14.56 3.89 5.22
C THR A 102 15.76 4.44 5.99
N ALA A 103 15.55 5.45 6.84
CA ALA A 103 16.58 6.00 7.72
C ALA A 103 17.19 4.95 8.67
N LYS A 104 16.46 3.89 8.97
CA LYS A 104 16.91 2.75 9.80
C LYS A 104 17.58 1.63 9.00
N GLY A 105 17.91 1.86 7.73
CA GLY A 105 18.56 0.87 6.86
C GLY A 105 17.63 -0.26 6.36
N ARG A 106 16.32 -0.16 6.53
CA ARG A 106 15.37 -1.17 6.08
C ARG A 106 14.99 -0.95 4.62
N PRO A 107 15.05 -1.97 3.76
CA PRO A 107 14.64 -1.85 2.37
C PRO A 107 13.11 -1.76 2.28
N VAL A 108 12.62 -0.82 1.48
CA VAL A 108 11.23 -0.71 1.07
C VAL A 108 11.07 -1.40 -0.27
N LYS A 109 10.24 -2.46 -0.29
CA LYS A 109 9.93 -3.25 -1.47
C LYS A 109 8.42 -3.45 -1.57
N PRO A 110 7.85 -3.67 -2.77
CA PRO A 110 6.48 -4.13 -2.89
C PRO A 110 6.33 -5.52 -2.24
N LYS A 111 5.28 -5.70 -1.49
CA LYS A 111 4.94 -6.96 -0.81
C LYS A 111 3.86 -7.76 -1.53
N THR A 112 3.22 -7.15 -2.52
CA THR A 112 2.15 -7.74 -3.33
C THR A 112 2.34 -7.39 -4.79
N ILE A 113 1.68 -8.12 -5.68
CA ILE A 113 1.73 -7.87 -7.12
C ILE A 113 1.10 -6.51 -7.44
N GLY A 114 -0.06 -6.19 -6.85
CA GLY A 114 -0.69 -4.90 -7.04
C GLY A 114 0.20 -3.73 -6.57
N GLN A 115 0.94 -3.89 -5.47
CA GLN A 115 1.94 -2.90 -5.06
C GLN A 115 3.09 -2.76 -6.07
N LYS A 116 3.55 -3.88 -6.66
CA LYS A 116 4.59 -3.85 -7.70
C LYS A 116 4.12 -3.11 -8.94
N GLU A 117 2.94 -3.43 -9.44
CA GLU A 117 2.32 -2.77 -10.60
C GLU A 117 2.12 -1.26 -10.33
N TYR A 118 1.68 -0.91 -9.11
CA TYR A 118 1.54 0.47 -8.69
C TYR A 118 2.88 1.23 -8.71
N ILE A 119 3.95 0.65 -8.14
CA ILE A 119 5.29 1.25 -8.16
C ILE A 119 5.79 1.40 -9.60
N GLN A 120 5.63 0.39 -10.46
CA GLN A 120 6.00 0.46 -11.87
C GLN A 120 5.25 1.59 -12.59
N SER A 121 3.95 1.75 -12.31
CA SER A 121 3.16 2.85 -12.85
C SER A 121 3.67 4.21 -12.38
N VAL A 122 4.01 4.35 -11.09
CA VAL A 122 4.59 5.58 -10.53
C VAL A 122 5.93 5.92 -11.18
N LEU A 123 6.77 4.94 -11.44
CA LEU A 123 8.07 5.15 -12.10
C LEU A 123 7.92 5.55 -13.56
N LYS A 124 7.00 4.91 -14.28
CA LYS A 124 6.82 5.07 -15.73
C LYS A 124 6.05 6.35 -16.11
N ASN A 125 5.00 6.71 -15.38
CA ASN A 125 4.07 7.77 -15.78
C ASN A 125 4.40 9.12 -15.14
N THR A 126 3.97 10.20 -15.78
CA THR A 126 4.04 11.56 -15.23
C THR A 126 2.97 11.76 -14.14
N VAL A 127 1.78 11.22 -14.34
CA VAL A 127 0.69 11.22 -13.36
C VAL A 127 0.28 9.78 -13.06
N THR A 128 0.22 9.42 -11.78
CA THR A 128 -0.30 8.11 -11.36
C THR A 128 -1.42 8.28 -10.35
N ILE A 129 -2.53 7.62 -10.60
CA ILE A 129 -3.67 7.54 -9.69
C ILE A 129 -3.69 6.13 -9.09
N GLY A 130 -3.38 6.01 -7.79
CA GLY A 130 -3.42 4.75 -7.05
C GLY A 130 -4.62 4.70 -6.12
N VAL A 131 -5.58 3.85 -6.41
CA VAL A 131 -6.79 3.68 -5.59
C VAL A 131 -6.89 2.29 -5.00
N GLY A 132 -7.63 2.15 -3.91
CA GLY A 132 -7.87 0.85 -3.26
C GLY A 132 -8.07 0.98 -1.76
N PRO A 133 -8.33 -0.13 -1.07
CA PRO A 133 -8.61 -0.15 0.35
C PRO A 133 -7.50 0.46 1.20
N ALA A 134 -7.88 0.96 2.38
CA ALA A 134 -6.92 1.43 3.37
C ALA A 134 -5.99 0.28 3.80
N GLY A 135 -4.69 0.57 3.99
CA GLY A 135 -3.68 -0.43 4.36
C GLY A 135 -3.00 -1.15 3.20
N THR A 136 -3.29 -0.80 1.95
CA THR A 136 -2.57 -1.31 0.77
C THR A 136 -1.23 -0.59 0.51
N GLY A 137 -0.82 0.34 1.36
CA GLY A 137 0.48 1.01 1.29
C GLY A 137 0.61 2.09 0.23
N LYS A 138 -0.46 2.52 -0.44
CA LYS A 138 -0.43 3.51 -1.54
C LYS A 138 0.38 4.76 -1.23
N THR A 139 0.03 5.46 -0.18
CA THR A 139 0.69 6.71 0.22
C THR A 139 2.13 6.47 0.68
N TYR A 140 2.37 5.40 1.45
CA TYR A 140 3.71 5.04 1.92
C TYR A 140 4.67 4.74 0.75
N LEU A 141 4.23 3.94 -0.23
CA LEU A 141 5.02 3.63 -1.43
C LEU A 141 5.22 4.84 -2.34
N ALA A 142 4.22 5.74 -2.44
CA ALA A 142 4.38 7.00 -3.15
C ALA A 142 5.45 7.90 -2.49
N VAL A 143 5.46 7.99 -1.15
CA VAL A 143 6.49 8.75 -0.42
C VAL A 143 7.85 8.11 -0.59
N ALA A 144 7.96 6.77 -0.55
CA ALA A 144 9.22 6.07 -0.80
C ALA A 144 9.76 6.36 -2.21
N ALA A 145 8.89 6.33 -3.24
CA ALA A 145 9.27 6.68 -4.60
C ALA A 145 9.70 8.15 -4.72
N ALA A 146 9.01 9.07 -4.04
CA ALA A 146 9.36 10.49 -4.03
C ALA A 146 10.74 10.73 -3.38
N VAL A 147 11.00 10.09 -2.25
CA VAL A 147 12.30 10.21 -1.55
C VAL A 147 13.42 9.62 -2.41
N GLN A 148 13.20 8.51 -3.09
CA GLN A 148 14.18 7.94 -4.01
C GLN A 148 14.45 8.87 -5.20
N ALA A 149 13.40 9.38 -5.86
CA ALA A 149 13.54 10.32 -6.97
C ALA A 149 14.28 11.61 -6.56
N PHE A 150 14.07 12.07 -5.32
CA PHE A 150 14.77 13.21 -4.75
C PHE A 150 16.25 12.90 -4.48
N ARG A 151 16.57 11.73 -3.92
CA ARG A 151 17.95 11.27 -3.69
C ARG A 151 18.72 11.12 -5.00
N ASP A 152 18.07 10.63 -6.04
CA ASP A 152 18.59 10.44 -7.39
C ASP A 152 18.66 11.76 -8.20
N LYS A 153 18.26 12.88 -7.59
CA LYS A 153 18.23 14.22 -8.22
C LYS A 153 17.34 14.30 -9.47
N GLN A 154 16.37 13.41 -9.59
CA GLN A 154 15.36 13.48 -10.64
C GLN A 154 14.36 14.63 -10.42
N VAL A 155 14.16 15.00 -9.15
CA VAL A 155 13.38 16.16 -8.73
C VAL A 155 14.12 16.96 -7.66
N ASN A 156 13.78 18.24 -7.54
CA ASN A 156 14.41 19.16 -6.58
C ASN A 156 13.57 19.33 -5.30
N ARG A 157 12.30 18.94 -5.34
CA ARG A 157 11.36 19.09 -4.23
C ARG A 157 10.40 17.93 -4.12
N ILE A 158 9.95 17.67 -2.90
CA ILE A 158 8.84 16.77 -2.57
C ILE A 158 7.72 17.62 -1.99
N ILE A 159 6.53 17.55 -2.57
CA ILE A 159 5.36 18.29 -2.12
C ILE A 159 4.26 17.30 -1.76
N LEU A 160 3.89 17.27 -0.49
CA LEU A 160 2.81 16.43 0.02
C LEU A 160 1.61 17.30 0.35
N THR A 161 0.47 16.92 -0.18
CA THR A 161 -0.77 17.66 0.05
C THR A 161 -1.94 16.72 0.34
N ARG A 162 -2.91 17.25 1.06
CA ARG A 162 -4.15 16.56 1.40
C ARG A 162 -5.29 17.56 1.41
N PRO A 163 -6.52 17.22 0.98
CA PRO A 163 -7.68 18.05 1.21
C PRO A 163 -7.90 18.21 2.72
N ALA A 164 -8.13 19.42 3.14
CA ALA A 164 -8.60 19.68 4.50
C ALA A 164 -10.09 19.33 4.54
N VAL A 165 -10.42 18.09 4.91
CA VAL A 165 -11.81 17.64 5.08
C VAL A 165 -12.07 17.47 6.55
N GLU A 166 -13.16 18.06 6.96
CA GLU A 166 -13.73 17.81 8.27
C GLU A 166 -14.52 16.50 8.21
N ALA A 167 -13.99 15.44 8.78
CA ALA A 167 -14.78 14.22 9.06
C ALA A 167 -15.79 14.54 10.16
N GLY A 168 -16.91 15.19 9.79
CA GLY A 168 -17.97 15.58 10.74
C GLY A 168 -17.65 16.75 11.69
N GLU A 169 -16.40 17.20 11.76
CA GLU A 169 -16.00 18.35 12.57
C GLU A 169 -15.75 19.56 11.67
N ARG A 170 -16.41 20.68 11.99
CA ARG A 170 -16.15 21.94 11.28
C ARG A 170 -14.81 22.52 11.74
N LEU A 171 -13.85 22.75 10.84
CA LEU A 171 -12.55 23.40 11.10
C LEU A 171 -12.66 24.67 11.98
N GLY A 172 -13.83 25.27 11.99
CA GLY A 172 -14.13 26.43 12.85
C GLY A 172 -14.08 26.19 14.35
N PHE A 173 -14.14 24.95 14.82
CA PHE A 173 -14.12 24.62 16.25
C PHE A 173 -12.72 24.38 16.85
N LEU A 174 -11.71 24.17 16.03
CA LEU A 174 -10.34 23.99 16.54
C LEU A 174 -9.69 25.37 16.79
N PRO A 175 -9.06 25.60 17.94
CA PRO A 175 -8.30 26.82 18.22
C PRO A 175 -7.02 26.87 17.37
N GLY A 176 -6.59 28.05 16.97
CA GLY A 176 -5.35 28.26 16.21
C GLY A 176 -5.56 28.76 14.78
N ASP A 177 -4.44 28.99 14.07
CA ASP A 177 -4.45 29.34 12.66
C ASP A 177 -4.82 28.15 11.78
N LEU A 178 -5.04 28.39 10.48
CA LEU A 178 -5.46 27.34 9.55
C LEU A 178 -4.44 26.21 9.48
N GLN A 179 -3.16 26.51 9.60
CA GLN A 179 -2.08 25.53 9.51
C GLN A 179 -2.07 24.59 10.71
N SER A 180 -2.19 25.11 11.93
CA SER A 180 -2.28 24.31 13.15
C SER A 180 -3.55 23.44 13.22
N LYS A 181 -4.64 23.88 12.60
CA LYS A 181 -5.89 23.10 12.49
C LYS A 181 -5.79 21.93 11.52
N VAL A 182 -4.98 22.05 10.48
CA VAL A 182 -4.82 21.01 9.44
C VAL A 182 -3.67 20.05 9.76
N ASP A 183 -2.70 20.47 10.58
CA ASP A 183 -1.51 19.69 10.93
C ASP A 183 -1.81 18.25 11.42
N PRO A 184 -2.82 17.99 12.28
CA PRO A 184 -3.17 16.63 12.68
C PRO A 184 -3.53 15.71 11.50
N TYR A 185 -4.15 16.23 10.46
CA TYR A 185 -4.53 15.47 9.28
C TYR A 185 -3.34 15.16 8.36
N LEU A 186 -2.24 15.90 8.50
CA LEU A 186 -1.01 15.70 7.73
C LEU A 186 -0.04 14.71 8.41
N ARG A 187 -0.30 14.31 9.67
CA ARG A 187 0.57 13.41 10.43
C ARG A 187 0.97 12.12 9.70
N PRO A 188 0.07 11.38 9.03
CA PRO A 188 0.46 10.18 8.31
C PRO A 188 1.50 10.42 7.21
N LEU A 189 1.53 11.63 6.63
CA LEU A 189 2.51 12.04 5.64
C LEU A 189 3.88 12.32 6.30
N TYR A 190 3.86 12.97 7.46
CA TYR A 190 5.08 13.18 8.27
C TYR A 190 5.68 11.86 8.71
N ASP A 191 4.87 10.91 9.21
CA ASP A 191 5.33 9.61 9.66
C ASP A 191 6.06 8.84 8.55
N ALA A 192 5.51 8.86 7.33
CA ALA A 192 6.14 8.24 6.18
C ALA A 192 7.47 8.92 5.81
N LEU A 193 7.54 10.25 5.84
CA LEU A 193 8.79 10.99 5.59
C LEU A 193 9.83 10.72 6.67
N PHE A 194 9.43 10.67 7.93
CA PHE A 194 10.35 10.37 9.05
C PHE A 194 10.91 8.96 8.98
N ASP A 195 10.12 7.98 8.58
CA ASP A 195 10.61 6.62 8.37
C ASP A 195 11.66 6.56 7.25
N MET A 196 11.45 7.30 6.15
CA MET A 196 12.35 7.32 5.00
C MET A 196 13.62 8.15 5.23
N LEU A 197 13.51 9.31 5.87
CA LEU A 197 14.60 10.30 5.95
C LEU A 197 15.24 10.39 7.35
N GLY A 198 14.50 10.04 8.40
CA GLY A 198 14.82 10.39 9.77
C GLY A 198 14.46 11.84 10.10
N ALA A 199 14.27 12.14 11.38
CA ALA A 199 13.76 13.43 11.83
C ALA A 199 14.70 14.60 11.48
N GLU A 200 16.00 14.45 11.71
CA GLU A 200 16.99 15.50 11.46
C GLU A 200 17.09 15.86 9.97
N THR A 201 17.16 14.85 9.10
CA THR A 201 17.27 15.05 7.64
C THR A 201 15.99 15.68 7.10
N TYR A 202 14.84 15.23 7.58
CA TYR A 202 13.54 15.81 7.24
C TYR A 202 13.49 17.30 7.60
N GLN A 203 13.85 17.66 8.85
CA GLN A 203 13.83 19.04 9.32
C GLN A 203 14.73 19.94 8.45
N LYS A 204 15.94 19.48 8.14
CA LYS A 204 16.88 20.19 7.27
C LYS A 204 16.29 20.45 5.86
N TYR A 205 15.58 19.47 5.28
CA TYR A 205 14.96 19.65 3.96
C TYR A 205 13.71 20.52 4.00
N LEU A 206 12.96 20.48 5.09
CA LEU A 206 11.83 21.38 5.32
C LEU A 206 12.30 22.83 5.38
N GLU A 207 13.33 23.14 6.18
CA GLU A 207 13.90 24.48 6.33
C GLU A 207 14.47 25.03 5.02
N ARG A 208 14.99 24.17 4.16
CA ARG A 208 15.52 24.53 2.85
C ARG A 208 14.44 24.65 1.77
N GLY A 209 13.18 24.33 2.09
CA GLY A 209 12.09 24.30 1.11
C GLY A 209 12.16 23.17 0.09
N ASN A 210 13.01 22.13 0.32
CA ASN A 210 13.04 20.95 -0.52
C ASN A 210 11.87 20.00 -0.24
N ILE A 211 11.32 20.03 0.98
CA ILE A 211 10.11 19.31 1.36
C ILE A 211 9.07 20.31 1.81
N GLU A 212 7.86 20.14 1.31
CA GLU A 212 6.69 20.93 1.68
C GLU A 212 5.54 19.99 2.00
N VAL A 213 4.89 20.19 3.14
CA VAL A 213 3.65 19.48 3.50
C VAL A 213 2.60 20.55 3.77
N ALA A 214 1.57 20.61 2.94
CA ALA A 214 0.60 21.70 2.97
C ALA A 214 -0.81 21.25 2.57
N PRO A 215 -1.86 21.96 3.05
CA PRO A 215 -3.22 21.74 2.59
C PRO A 215 -3.37 21.95 1.08
N LEU A 216 -4.27 21.20 0.45
CA LEU A 216 -4.53 21.29 -0.99
C LEU A 216 -4.86 22.70 -1.46
N ALA A 217 -5.53 23.50 -0.63
CA ALA A 217 -5.88 24.89 -0.95
C ALA A 217 -4.65 25.77 -1.26
N TYR A 218 -3.48 25.46 -0.67
CA TYR A 218 -2.24 26.21 -0.87
C TYR A 218 -1.56 25.93 -2.21
N MET A 219 -2.08 24.98 -2.98
CA MET A 219 -1.60 24.67 -4.33
C MET A 219 -2.17 25.63 -5.39
N ARG A 220 -3.23 26.38 -5.05
CA ARG A 220 -3.90 27.27 -6.01
C ARG A 220 -2.95 28.37 -6.52
N GLY A 221 -2.96 28.60 -7.85
CA GLY A 221 -2.16 29.65 -8.49
C GLY A 221 -0.67 29.35 -8.64
N ARG A 222 -0.23 28.15 -8.26
CA ARG A 222 1.18 27.72 -8.36
C ARG A 222 1.42 26.92 -9.63
N THR A 223 2.66 26.93 -10.09
CA THR A 223 3.23 25.94 -11.02
C THR A 223 4.37 25.23 -10.30
N LEU A 224 4.33 23.93 -10.23
CA LEU A 224 5.23 23.12 -9.42
C LEU A 224 6.22 22.40 -10.35
N ASP A 225 7.36 23.07 -10.65
CA ASP A 225 8.41 22.53 -11.51
C ASP A 225 9.39 21.66 -10.71
N ALA A 226 10.02 20.70 -11.40
CA ALA A 226 11.03 19.78 -10.87
C ALA A 226 10.65 19.19 -9.50
N SER A 227 9.40 18.80 -9.34
CA SER A 227 8.80 18.40 -8.07
C SER A 227 8.14 17.03 -8.15
N PHE A 228 8.27 16.23 -7.09
CA PHE A 228 7.44 15.05 -6.89
C PHE A 228 6.28 15.42 -5.97
N ILE A 229 5.07 15.38 -6.49
CA ILE A 229 3.88 15.93 -5.84
C ILE A 229 2.95 14.76 -5.48
N ILE A 230 2.54 14.66 -4.22
CA ILE A 230 1.63 13.61 -3.75
C ILE A 230 0.36 14.25 -3.19
N LEU A 231 -0.79 13.87 -3.73
CA LEU A 231 -2.11 14.17 -3.17
C LEU A 231 -2.64 12.91 -2.48
N ALA A 232 -2.68 12.96 -1.15
CA ALA A 232 -3.28 11.91 -0.32
C ALA A 232 -4.75 12.21 -0.03
N GLU A 233 -5.55 11.18 0.26
CA GLU A 233 -7.00 11.27 0.55
C GLU A 233 -7.80 12.01 -0.54
N ALA A 234 -7.43 11.76 -1.78
CA ALA A 234 -8.01 12.41 -2.94
C ALA A 234 -9.53 12.18 -3.17
N PRO A 235 -10.17 11.09 -2.67
CA PRO A 235 -11.63 10.94 -2.76
C PRO A 235 -12.41 12.11 -2.19
N ASN A 236 -11.81 12.79 -1.20
CA ASN A 236 -12.38 13.93 -0.48
C ASN A 236 -12.13 15.28 -1.16
N THR A 237 -11.77 15.27 -2.45
CA THR A 237 -11.69 16.49 -3.29
C THR A 237 -12.97 16.70 -4.08
N SER A 238 -13.37 17.96 -4.24
CA SER A 238 -14.37 18.31 -5.25
C SER A 238 -13.76 18.21 -6.67
N ARG A 239 -14.63 18.27 -7.69
CA ARG A 239 -14.20 18.28 -9.10
C ARG A 239 -13.27 19.45 -9.41
N GLU A 240 -13.62 20.63 -8.90
CA GLU A 240 -12.86 21.87 -9.09
C GLU A 240 -11.49 21.79 -8.39
N GLN A 241 -11.44 21.21 -7.17
CA GLN A 241 -10.20 21.00 -6.44
C GLN A 241 -9.28 20.02 -7.16
N MET A 242 -9.81 18.90 -7.65
CA MET A 242 -9.02 17.92 -8.41
C MET A 242 -8.48 18.51 -9.70
N LYS A 243 -9.31 19.21 -10.48
CA LYS A 243 -8.87 19.89 -11.70
C LYS A 243 -7.83 20.97 -11.38
N MET A 244 -8.08 21.77 -10.35
CA MET A 244 -7.13 22.79 -9.90
C MET A 244 -5.78 22.16 -9.55
N PHE A 245 -5.74 21.05 -8.84
CA PHE A 245 -4.52 20.36 -8.44
C PHE A 245 -3.76 19.77 -9.64
N LEU A 246 -4.43 19.02 -10.49
CA LEU A 246 -3.81 18.41 -11.68
C LEU A 246 -3.15 19.43 -12.61
N THR A 247 -3.73 20.64 -12.68
CA THR A 247 -3.17 21.75 -13.47
C THR A 247 -2.01 22.50 -12.78
N ARG A 248 -1.51 22.02 -11.63
CA ARG A 248 -0.28 22.52 -10.97
C ARG A 248 0.98 21.87 -11.50
N LEU A 249 0.85 20.79 -12.26
CA LEU A 249 1.97 20.06 -12.84
C LEU A 249 2.86 21.01 -13.67
N GLY A 250 4.11 21.15 -13.25
CA GLY A 250 5.14 21.89 -13.96
C GLY A 250 6.13 21.00 -14.69
N PHE A 251 7.09 21.60 -15.36
CA PHE A 251 8.09 20.87 -16.12
C PHE A 251 9.01 20.03 -15.21
N GLY A 252 9.34 18.81 -15.65
CA GLY A 252 10.20 17.90 -14.89
C GLY A 252 9.56 17.41 -13.58
N SER A 253 8.23 17.49 -13.47
CA SER A 253 7.50 17.09 -12.28
C SER A 253 6.70 15.81 -12.49
N LYS A 254 6.38 15.16 -11.36
CA LYS A 254 5.57 13.94 -11.29
C LYS A 254 4.47 14.12 -10.25
N ILE A 255 3.26 13.67 -10.57
CA ILE A 255 2.12 13.66 -9.64
C ILE A 255 1.72 12.23 -9.31
N VAL A 256 1.54 11.96 -8.02
CA VAL A 256 0.91 10.73 -7.54
C VAL A 256 -0.32 11.08 -6.70
N ILE A 257 -1.45 10.50 -7.05
CA ILE A 257 -2.74 10.71 -6.38
C ILE A 257 -3.12 9.40 -5.69
N THR A 258 -3.42 9.44 -4.39
CA THR A 258 -3.80 8.25 -3.62
C THR A 258 -5.14 8.42 -2.92
N GLY A 259 -5.90 7.34 -2.83
CA GLY A 259 -7.16 7.36 -2.10
C GLY A 259 -7.91 6.03 -2.09
N ASP A 260 -8.93 5.97 -1.25
CA ASP A 260 -9.88 4.86 -1.18
C ASP A 260 -11.24 5.36 -1.66
N VAL A 261 -11.66 4.95 -2.84
CA VAL A 261 -12.91 5.42 -3.47
C VAL A 261 -14.17 5.00 -2.71
N THR A 262 -14.03 4.15 -1.69
CA THR A 262 -15.14 3.76 -0.79
C THR A 262 -15.28 4.70 0.41
N GLN A 263 -14.20 5.44 0.76
CA GLN A 263 -14.13 6.37 1.88
C GLN A 263 -14.28 7.81 1.36
N ILE A 264 -15.51 8.24 1.17
CA ILE A 264 -15.85 9.59 0.68
C ILE A 264 -16.62 10.31 1.79
N ASP A 265 -15.99 11.31 2.40
CA ASP A 265 -16.54 12.14 3.48
C ASP A 265 -16.99 13.53 2.97
N LEU A 266 -17.28 13.63 1.66
CA LEU A 266 -17.80 14.86 1.08
C LEU A 266 -19.24 15.12 1.55
N PRO A 267 -19.65 16.39 1.71
CA PRO A 267 -21.03 16.74 2.01
C PRO A 267 -22.00 16.13 1.00
N ASP A 268 -23.20 15.77 1.47
CA ASP A 268 -24.23 15.09 0.70
C ASP A 268 -24.44 15.71 -0.70
N GLY A 269 -24.40 14.83 -1.72
CA GLY A 269 -24.64 15.18 -3.11
C GLY A 269 -23.43 15.75 -3.86
N LYS A 270 -22.27 15.96 -3.24
CA LYS A 270 -21.06 16.39 -3.95
C LYS A 270 -20.31 15.20 -4.55
N PRO A 271 -20.14 15.15 -5.88
CA PRO A 271 -19.39 14.07 -6.51
C PRO A 271 -17.88 14.19 -6.21
N SER A 272 -17.24 13.04 -5.96
CA SER A 272 -15.79 12.98 -5.78
C SER A 272 -15.03 13.34 -7.05
N GLY A 273 -14.11 14.31 -6.94
CA GLY A 273 -13.22 14.70 -8.03
C GLY A 273 -12.29 13.57 -8.46
N LEU A 274 -11.90 12.68 -7.56
CA LEU A 274 -11.09 11.51 -7.89
C LEU A 274 -11.83 10.55 -8.83
N ARG A 275 -13.09 10.22 -8.53
CA ARG A 275 -13.90 9.33 -9.40
C ARG A 275 -14.07 9.90 -10.81
N GLU A 276 -14.26 11.20 -10.90
CA GLU A 276 -14.35 11.87 -12.21
C GLU A 276 -13.00 11.86 -12.93
N ALA A 277 -11.90 12.20 -12.25
CA ALA A 277 -10.55 12.17 -12.81
C ALA A 277 -10.21 10.78 -13.38
N MET A 278 -10.48 9.71 -12.63
CA MET A 278 -10.25 8.33 -13.11
C MET A 278 -11.00 8.02 -14.40
N ARG A 279 -12.23 8.54 -14.56
CA ARG A 279 -13.02 8.32 -15.76
C ARG A 279 -12.52 9.15 -16.94
N VAL A 280 -12.21 10.43 -16.72
CA VAL A 280 -11.84 11.38 -17.77
C VAL A 280 -10.40 11.13 -18.25
N LEU A 281 -9.50 10.71 -17.38
CA LEU A 281 -8.06 10.60 -17.66
C LEU A 281 -7.61 9.20 -18.05
N ARG A 282 -8.49 8.21 -18.10
CA ARG A 282 -8.16 6.77 -18.27
C ARG A 282 -7.31 6.46 -19.50
N ASN A 283 -7.48 7.20 -20.58
CA ASN A 283 -6.81 6.89 -21.86
C ASN A 283 -5.82 7.98 -22.28
N ILE A 284 -5.32 8.77 -21.34
CA ILE A 284 -4.33 9.81 -21.63
C ILE A 284 -2.94 9.21 -21.46
N GLU A 285 -2.11 9.33 -22.50
CA GLU A 285 -0.71 8.91 -22.43
C GLU A 285 0.05 9.64 -21.32
N GLY A 286 0.90 8.92 -20.57
CA GLY A 286 1.61 9.44 -19.41
C GLY A 286 0.79 9.50 -18.12
N ILE A 287 -0.46 9.03 -18.13
CA ILE A 287 -1.31 8.88 -16.95
C ILE A 287 -1.58 7.39 -16.69
N GLY A 288 -1.17 6.91 -15.52
CA GLY A 288 -1.43 5.56 -15.03
C GLY A 288 -2.54 5.55 -13.98
N ILE A 289 -3.45 4.57 -14.07
CA ILE A 289 -4.47 4.31 -13.04
C ILE A 289 -4.27 2.89 -12.55
N CYS A 290 -4.02 2.75 -11.25
CA CYS A 290 -3.78 1.47 -10.59
C CYS A 290 -4.84 1.24 -9.51
N GLU A 291 -5.48 0.07 -9.55
CA GLU A 291 -6.51 -0.34 -8.59
C GLU A 291 -5.96 -1.48 -7.73
N LEU A 292 -5.59 -1.17 -6.47
CA LEU A 292 -5.22 -2.16 -5.48
C LEU A 292 -6.49 -2.76 -4.86
N THR A 293 -6.39 -4.01 -4.45
CA THR A 293 -7.51 -4.79 -3.93
C THR A 293 -7.31 -5.18 -2.46
N ASN A 294 -8.29 -5.86 -1.87
CA ASN A 294 -8.16 -6.43 -0.53
C ASN A 294 -7.00 -7.43 -0.40
N GLN A 295 -6.55 -8.05 -1.51
CA GLN A 295 -5.38 -8.93 -1.53
C GLN A 295 -4.08 -8.16 -1.28
N ASP A 296 -4.06 -6.87 -1.57
CA ASP A 296 -2.91 -5.99 -1.39
C ASP A 296 -2.83 -5.35 0.00
N VAL A 297 -3.78 -5.66 0.89
CA VAL A 297 -3.80 -5.12 2.24
C VAL A 297 -2.70 -5.73 3.09
N VAL A 298 -1.75 -4.91 3.51
CA VAL A 298 -0.63 -5.26 4.38
C VAL A 298 -0.87 -4.64 5.76
N ARG A 299 -1.56 -5.38 6.62
CA ARG A 299 -1.91 -4.95 7.98
C ARG A 299 -1.66 -6.04 9.00
N HIS A 300 -1.50 -5.64 10.27
CA HIS A 300 -1.45 -6.57 11.38
C HIS A 300 -2.73 -7.44 11.41
N VAL A 301 -2.57 -8.75 11.62
CA VAL A 301 -3.69 -9.73 11.57
C VAL A 301 -4.84 -9.35 12.49
N MET A 302 -4.54 -8.83 13.70
CA MET A 302 -5.58 -8.37 14.63
C MET A 302 -6.42 -7.23 14.03
N VAL A 303 -5.79 -6.30 13.30
CA VAL A 303 -6.50 -5.19 12.63
C VAL A 303 -7.40 -5.74 11.51
N GLN A 304 -6.94 -6.73 10.75
CA GLN A 304 -7.78 -7.38 9.74
C GLN A 304 -9.00 -8.06 10.37
N ARG A 305 -8.81 -8.77 11.50
CA ARG A 305 -9.91 -9.41 12.24
C ARG A 305 -10.90 -8.39 12.81
N ILE A 306 -10.41 -7.27 13.32
CA ILE A 306 -11.27 -6.18 13.82
C ILE A 306 -12.12 -5.62 12.67
N VAL A 307 -11.51 -5.28 11.53
CA VAL A 307 -12.23 -4.73 10.37
C VAL A 307 -13.30 -5.72 9.88
N ALA A 308 -12.93 -6.99 9.69
CA ALA A 308 -13.88 -8.03 9.28
C ALA A 308 -15.06 -8.21 10.25
N ALA A 309 -14.82 -8.09 11.57
CA ALA A 309 -15.87 -8.17 12.57
C ALA A 309 -16.85 -6.99 12.46
N TYR A 310 -16.36 -5.77 12.25
CA TYR A 310 -17.21 -4.59 12.05
C TYR A 310 -18.00 -4.67 10.75
N GLU A 311 -17.40 -5.05 9.64
CA GLU A 311 -18.09 -5.25 8.35
C GLU A 311 -19.21 -6.29 8.45
N SER A 312 -18.95 -7.41 9.13
CA SER A 312 -19.95 -8.45 9.38
C SER A 312 -21.11 -7.93 10.21
N TYR A 313 -20.82 -7.12 11.24
CA TYR A 313 -21.83 -6.52 12.08
C TYR A 313 -22.70 -5.52 11.32
N GLU A 314 -22.13 -4.67 10.50
CA GLU A 314 -22.83 -3.68 9.67
C GLU A 314 -23.74 -4.36 8.63
N THR A 315 -23.23 -5.41 7.97
CA THR A 315 -24.00 -6.22 7.02
C THR A 315 -25.21 -6.87 7.70
N ALA A 316 -25.02 -7.43 8.91
CA ALA A 316 -26.10 -8.03 9.69
C ALA A 316 -27.16 -7.00 10.15
N LYS A 317 -26.73 -5.77 10.44
CA LYS A 317 -27.63 -4.66 10.84
C LYS A 317 -28.41 -4.12 9.64
N GLY A 318 -27.77 -3.98 8.47
CA GLY A 318 -28.41 -3.59 7.21
C GLY A 318 -29.50 -4.58 6.77
N ALA A 319 -29.24 -5.88 6.93
CA ALA A 319 -30.21 -6.94 6.63
C ALA A 319 -31.44 -6.94 7.56
N LYS A 320 -31.33 -6.43 8.81
CA LYS A 320 -32.43 -6.28 9.76
C LYS A 320 -33.21 -4.99 9.59
N GLY A 321 -32.62 -3.93 9.01
CA GLY A 321 -33.27 -2.62 8.78
C GLY A 321 -34.12 -2.54 7.52
N GLY A 322 -33.99 -3.50 6.58
CA GLY A 322 -34.79 -3.58 5.35
C GLY A 322 -36.14 -4.31 5.45
N LYS A 323 -36.56 -4.66 6.67
CA LYS A 323 -37.87 -5.33 6.95
C LYS A 323 -38.83 -4.46 7.78
N LYS A 324 -38.88 -3.18 7.47
CA LYS A 324 -40.00 -2.34 8.01
C LYS A 324 -40.61 -1.54 6.86
#